data_de0f4a627abab2b6d60760def0ea6d8f
#
_entry.id   de0f4a627abab2b6d60760def0ea6d8f
#
_cell.length_a   1.000
_cell.length_b   1.000
_cell.length_c   1.000
_cell.angle_alpha   90.00
_cell.angle_beta   90.00
_cell.angle_gamma   90.00
#
_symmetry.space_group_name_H-M   'P 1'
#
loop_
_entity.id
_entity.type
_entity.pdbx_description
1 polymer ?
#
loop_
_entity_poly.entity_id
_entity_poly.type
_entity_poly.pdbx_seq_one_letter_code
_entity_poly.pdbx_strand_id
1 'polypeptide(L)'
;MKKFIVALFCFLSLSSYCQNTQKVKDAKEVVWFGLDFTKVKFRGSDRYFRNPYKIREVFFEEWNMLFLKEKEKYDLAYSFDKSRFIDNISQSIENNKSTDIKKAIGIDEYSIPNDSIKSIIKDYTTNANAEVGLIFIVECLDQIYGEVKINVTFFDIKTKEILISKSLIGDAGGRGFKNYWAGGIYRVMRQSSKNYNSWLKGK
;
A
#
# COMPACT_ATOMS: atom_id res chain seq x y z
N MET A 1 -1.24 -5.93 -43.12
CA MET A 1 -0.23 -6.25 -42.14
C MET A 1 -0.34 -5.43 -40.84
N LYS A 2 -0.60 -4.11 -40.84
CA LYS A 2 -0.72 -3.29 -39.60
C LYS A 2 -1.81 -3.73 -38.64
N LYS A 3 -2.98 -4.22 -39.12
CA LYS A 3 -4.09 -4.67 -38.25
C LYS A 3 -3.80 -6.00 -37.51
N PHE A 4 -2.96 -6.88 -38.05
CA PHE A 4 -2.55 -8.13 -37.39
C PHE A 4 -1.55 -7.89 -36.24
N ILE A 5 -0.70 -6.88 -36.35
CA ILE A 5 0.29 -6.54 -35.31
C ILE A 5 -0.42 -5.98 -34.06
N VAL A 6 -1.47 -5.17 -34.22
CA VAL A 6 -2.25 -4.60 -33.10
C VAL A 6 -2.98 -5.69 -32.33
N ALA A 7 -3.59 -6.66 -33.02
CA ALA A 7 -4.27 -7.79 -32.39
C ALA A 7 -3.31 -8.67 -31.57
N LEU A 8 -2.10 -8.92 -32.08
CA LEU A 8 -1.09 -9.72 -31.37
C LEU A 8 -0.60 -9.01 -30.10
N PHE A 9 -0.44 -7.69 -30.11
CA PHE A 9 -0.05 -6.91 -28.92
C PHE A 9 -1.12 -6.93 -27.81
N CYS A 10 -2.40 -6.90 -28.19
CA CYS A 10 -3.52 -7.01 -27.23
C CYS A 10 -3.58 -8.40 -26.57
N PHE A 11 -3.28 -9.47 -27.29
CA PHE A 11 -3.25 -10.83 -26.74
C PHE A 11 -2.10 -11.03 -25.74
N LEU A 12 -0.93 -10.44 -25.98
CA LEU A 12 0.22 -10.54 -25.09
C LEU A 12 -0.03 -9.81 -23.74
N SER A 13 -0.69 -8.65 -23.78
CA SER A 13 -1.01 -7.88 -22.57
C SER A 13 -2.06 -8.56 -21.69
N LEU A 14 -3.06 -9.20 -22.27
CA LEU A 14 -4.08 -9.96 -21.54
C LEU A 14 -3.49 -11.21 -20.87
N SER A 15 -2.55 -11.89 -21.53
CA SER A 15 -1.87 -13.05 -20.96
C SER A 15 -1.02 -12.69 -19.74
N SER A 16 -0.27 -11.60 -19.79
CA SER A 16 0.56 -11.14 -18.66
C SER A 16 -0.30 -10.73 -17.46
N TYR A 17 -1.40 -10.02 -17.67
CA TYR A 17 -2.31 -9.63 -16.59
C TYR A 17 -2.92 -10.85 -15.90
N CYS A 18 -3.40 -11.83 -16.66
CA CYS A 18 -3.94 -13.08 -16.13
C CYS A 18 -2.91 -13.86 -15.31
N GLN A 19 -1.67 -13.91 -15.76
CA GLN A 19 -0.57 -14.58 -15.06
C GLN A 19 -0.23 -13.89 -13.73
N ASN A 20 -0.22 -12.56 -13.69
CA ASN A 20 0.08 -11.77 -12.50
C ASN A 20 -0.98 -11.96 -11.40
N THR A 21 -2.26 -11.89 -11.74
CA THR A 21 -3.34 -12.12 -10.77
C THR A 21 -3.38 -13.57 -10.29
N GLN A 22 -3.06 -14.54 -11.16
CA GLN A 22 -3.00 -15.95 -10.80
C GLN A 22 -1.86 -16.20 -9.79
N LYS A 23 -0.69 -15.60 -9.98
CA LYS A 23 0.42 -15.71 -9.01
C LYS A 23 0.01 -15.21 -7.62
N VAL A 24 -0.68 -14.08 -7.54
CA VAL A 24 -1.20 -13.56 -6.25
C VAL A 24 -2.23 -14.51 -5.67
N LYS A 25 -3.14 -15.06 -6.48
CA LYS A 25 -4.17 -16.00 -6.03
C LYS A 25 -3.57 -17.28 -5.44
N ASP A 26 -2.57 -17.86 -6.10
CA ASP A 26 -1.99 -19.16 -5.74
C ASP A 26 -1.02 -19.07 -4.55
N ALA A 27 -0.46 -17.88 -4.28
CA ALA A 27 0.40 -17.66 -3.14
C ALA A 27 -0.34 -17.95 -1.83
N LYS A 28 0.10 -18.96 -1.10
CA LYS A 28 -0.44 -19.31 0.23
C LYS A 28 0.14 -18.44 1.33
N GLU A 29 1.40 -18.10 1.21
CA GLU A 29 2.13 -17.23 2.12
C GLU A 29 2.55 -15.97 1.39
N VAL A 30 2.38 -14.83 2.03
CA VAL A 30 2.71 -13.50 1.50
C VAL A 30 3.55 -12.75 2.53
N VAL A 31 4.60 -12.06 2.10
CA VAL A 31 5.37 -11.19 2.99
C VAL A 31 4.66 -9.85 3.14
N TRP A 32 4.37 -9.46 4.37
CA TRP A 32 3.82 -8.15 4.70
C TRP A 32 4.95 -7.17 4.98
N PHE A 33 5.12 -6.20 4.10
CA PHE A 33 6.16 -5.18 4.23
C PHE A 33 5.71 -3.92 4.98
N GLY A 34 4.44 -3.82 5.35
CA GLY A 34 3.94 -2.70 6.14
C GLY A 34 3.41 -1.52 5.32
N LEU A 35 3.35 -0.39 6.02
CA LEU A 35 2.96 0.91 5.47
C LEU A 35 4.21 1.69 5.08
N ASP A 36 4.34 2.04 3.80
CA ASP A 36 5.40 2.92 3.29
C ASP A 36 4.89 4.35 3.21
N PHE A 37 5.57 5.26 3.89
CA PHE A 37 5.29 6.70 3.91
C PHE A 37 6.38 7.52 3.20
N THR A 38 7.31 6.90 2.50
CA THR A 38 8.48 7.59 1.91
C THR A 38 8.11 8.68 0.90
N LYS A 39 6.94 8.55 0.25
CA LYS A 39 6.42 9.51 -0.72
C LYS A 39 5.08 10.14 -0.30
N VAL A 40 4.70 9.98 0.97
CA VAL A 40 3.44 10.50 1.48
C VAL A 40 3.33 12.02 1.33
N LYS A 41 2.11 12.50 1.07
CA LYS A 41 1.73 13.91 1.21
C LYS A 41 0.72 14.10 2.34
N PHE A 42 0.83 15.25 2.99
CA PHE A 42 -0.10 15.72 4.01
C PHE A 42 -0.86 16.92 3.45
N ARG A 43 -2.08 16.69 2.99
CA ARG A 43 -2.90 17.73 2.38
C ARG A 43 -3.71 18.45 3.45
N GLY A 44 -3.42 19.73 3.64
CA GLY A 44 -4.04 20.58 4.64
C GLY A 44 -3.09 21.67 5.13
N SER A 45 -3.55 22.50 6.04
CA SER A 45 -2.71 23.53 6.63
C SER A 45 -1.79 22.99 7.72
N ASP A 46 -0.68 23.67 7.98
CA ASP A 46 0.28 23.34 9.06
C ASP A 46 -0.40 23.24 10.44
N ARG A 47 -1.54 23.90 10.62
CA ARG A 47 -2.35 23.83 11.86
C ARG A 47 -2.77 22.39 12.17
N TYR A 48 -3.06 21.58 11.16
CA TYR A 48 -3.48 20.18 11.33
C TYR A 48 -2.30 19.24 11.56
N PHE A 49 -1.13 19.57 11.00
CA PHE A 49 0.09 18.76 11.07
C PHE A 49 1.17 19.43 11.93
N ARG A 50 0.76 19.96 13.11
CA ARG A 50 1.58 20.85 13.98
C ARG A 50 2.94 20.31 14.37
N ASN A 51 3.11 19.02 14.46
CA ASN A 51 4.39 18.41 14.81
C ASN A 51 4.77 17.35 13.77
N PRO A 52 5.22 17.77 12.58
CA PRO A 52 5.52 16.84 11.49
C PRO A 52 6.62 15.85 11.86
N TYR A 53 7.62 16.24 12.65
CA TYR A 53 8.65 15.31 13.09
C TYR A 53 8.08 14.20 13.98
N LYS A 54 7.17 14.50 14.91
CA LYS A 54 6.48 13.48 15.69
C LYS A 54 5.67 12.53 14.80
N ILE A 55 5.09 13.03 13.72
CA ILE A 55 4.37 12.19 12.78
C ILE A 55 5.31 11.14 12.19
N ARG A 56 6.49 11.57 11.71
CA ARG A 56 7.50 10.68 11.12
C ARG A 56 8.13 9.75 12.16
N GLU A 57 8.62 10.30 13.28
CA GLU A 57 9.42 9.55 14.25
C GLU A 57 8.58 8.59 15.12
N VAL A 58 7.28 8.88 15.31
CA VAL A 58 6.44 8.12 16.23
C VAL A 58 5.27 7.48 15.50
N PHE A 59 4.45 8.26 14.78
CA PHE A 59 3.18 7.73 14.28
C PHE A 59 3.35 6.80 13.08
N PHE A 60 4.36 6.98 12.22
CA PHE A 60 4.61 6.06 11.12
C PHE A 60 4.93 4.64 11.64
N GLU A 61 5.72 4.53 12.69
CA GLU A 61 6.00 3.26 13.35
C GLU A 61 4.76 2.73 14.06
N GLU A 62 4.07 3.55 14.84
CA GLU A 62 2.87 3.14 15.57
C GLU A 62 1.77 2.61 14.63
N TRP A 63 1.54 3.24 13.46
CA TRP A 63 0.58 2.74 12.47
C TRP A 63 1.01 1.42 11.83
N ASN A 64 2.30 1.22 11.57
CA ASN A 64 2.83 -0.08 11.15
C ASN A 64 2.59 -1.16 12.21
N MET A 65 2.85 -0.83 13.47
CA MET A 65 2.68 -1.75 14.59
C MET A 65 1.23 -2.14 14.88
N LEU A 66 0.22 -1.41 14.39
CA LEU A 66 -1.19 -1.78 14.54
C LEU A 66 -1.49 -3.17 13.95
N PHE A 67 -0.91 -3.48 12.80
CA PHE A 67 -1.09 -4.77 12.12
C PHE A 67 -0.55 -5.96 12.93
N LEU A 68 0.43 -5.72 13.80
CA LEU A 68 0.99 -6.73 14.69
C LEU A 68 0.30 -6.79 16.06
N LYS A 69 -0.13 -5.63 16.59
CA LYS A 69 -0.70 -5.51 17.93
C LYS A 69 -2.21 -5.77 17.97
N GLU A 70 -2.93 -5.38 16.92
CA GLU A 70 -4.39 -5.51 16.81
C GLU A 70 -4.75 -6.55 15.72
N LYS A 71 -4.18 -7.76 15.79
CA LYS A 71 -4.27 -8.81 14.75
C LYS A 71 -5.70 -9.19 14.38
N GLU A 72 -6.62 -9.23 15.34
CA GLU A 72 -8.03 -9.55 15.08
C GLU A 72 -8.71 -8.48 14.21
N LYS A 73 -8.32 -7.23 14.38
CA LYS A 73 -8.85 -6.10 13.61
C LYS A 73 -8.16 -5.95 12.26
N TYR A 74 -6.84 -6.12 12.21
CA TYR A 74 -6.01 -6.00 11.02
C TYR A 74 -5.61 -7.36 10.45
N ASP A 75 -6.57 -8.28 10.35
CA ASP A 75 -6.34 -9.64 9.83
C ASP A 75 -6.14 -9.64 8.31
N LEU A 76 -4.87 -9.59 7.91
CA LEU A 76 -4.48 -9.64 6.50
C LEU A 76 -4.73 -11.03 5.90
N ALA A 77 -4.55 -12.10 6.67
CA ALA A 77 -4.74 -13.47 6.18
C ALA A 77 -6.21 -13.69 5.77
N TYR A 78 -7.13 -13.31 6.63
CA TYR A 78 -8.56 -13.32 6.31
C TYR A 78 -8.89 -12.35 5.17
N SER A 79 -8.31 -11.13 5.19
CA SER A 79 -8.63 -10.07 4.23
C SER A 79 -8.26 -10.42 2.79
N PHE A 80 -7.22 -11.22 2.59
CA PHE A 80 -6.69 -11.58 1.27
C PHE A 80 -6.72 -13.09 0.99
N ASP A 81 -7.50 -13.86 1.75
CA ASP A 81 -7.64 -15.31 1.57
C ASP A 81 -6.28 -16.02 1.47
N LYS A 82 -5.44 -15.81 2.48
CA LYS A 82 -4.09 -16.39 2.57
C LYS A 82 -3.96 -17.27 3.81
N SER A 83 -3.11 -18.30 3.72
CA SER A 83 -2.83 -19.15 4.87
C SER A 83 -2.05 -18.40 5.95
N ARG A 84 -1.13 -17.52 5.54
CA ARG A 84 -0.29 -16.74 6.45
C ARG A 84 0.30 -15.50 5.79
N PHE A 85 0.46 -14.44 6.60
CA PHE A 85 1.35 -13.32 6.29
C PHE A 85 2.62 -13.43 7.15
N ILE A 86 3.78 -13.26 6.50
CA ILE A 86 5.09 -13.23 7.14
C ILE A 86 5.45 -11.76 7.36
N ASP A 87 5.56 -11.36 8.62
CA ASP A 87 5.82 -9.95 8.97
C ASP A 87 7.26 -9.56 8.62
N ASN A 88 7.43 -8.50 7.85
CA ASN A 88 8.70 -7.86 7.50
C ASN A 88 8.59 -6.32 7.48
N ILE A 89 7.87 -5.76 8.46
CA ILE A 89 7.59 -4.32 8.53
C ILE A 89 8.80 -3.47 8.96
N SER A 90 9.85 -4.09 9.49
CA SER A 90 11.04 -3.38 9.96
C SER A 90 11.69 -2.53 8.87
N GLN A 91 11.66 -3.01 7.64
CA GLN A 91 12.20 -2.30 6.49
C GLN A 91 11.39 -1.02 6.16
N SER A 92 10.05 -1.11 6.18
CA SER A 92 9.20 0.10 6.04
C SER A 92 9.43 1.09 7.16
N ILE A 93 9.55 0.63 8.41
CA ILE A 93 9.82 1.49 9.56
C ILE A 93 11.13 2.25 9.35
N GLU A 94 12.18 1.58 8.88
CA GLU A 94 13.46 2.22 8.62
C GLU A 94 13.41 3.19 7.43
N ASN A 95 12.85 2.75 6.30
CA ASN A 95 12.73 3.57 5.09
C ASN A 95 11.93 4.85 5.36
N ASN A 96 10.88 4.76 6.16
CA ASN A 96 10.01 5.90 6.50
C ASN A 96 10.74 7.05 7.23
N LYS A 97 11.87 6.78 7.89
CA LYS A 97 12.71 7.82 8.53
C LYS A 97 13.30 8.79 7.52
N SER A 98 13.45 8.36 6.25
CA SER A 98 13.99 9.18 5.17
C SER A 98 12.99 10.20 4.62
N THR A 99 11.71 10.15 5.02
CA THR A 99 10.65 11.04 4.51
C THR A 99 10.96 12.49 4.83
N ASP A 100 11.03 13.35 3.81
CA ASP A 100 11.13 14.81 3.99
C ASP A 100 9.76 15.37 4.42
N ILE A 101 9.50 15.24 5.71
CA ILE A 101 8.20 15.54 6.28
C ILE A 101 7.78 17.01 6.15
N LYS A 102 8.74 17.94 6.04
CA LYS A 102 8.43 19.36 5.84
C LYS A 102 7.92 19.63 4.42
N LYS A 103 8.53 19.01 3.41
CA LYS A 103 8.10 19.10 2.02
C LYS A 103 6.85 18.26 1.72
N ALA A 104 6.47 17.39 2.66
CA ALA A 104 5.27 16.58 2.51
C ALA A 104 3.98 17.36 2.74
N ILE A 105 4.00 18.45 3.53
CA ILE A 105 2.81 19.26 3.86
C ILE A 105 2.52 20.25 2.74
N GLY A 106 1.26 20.33 2.32
CA GLY A 106 0.79 21.26 1.29
C GLY A 106 -0.73 21.21 1.12
N ILE A 107 -1.25 21.99 0.19
CA ILE A 107 -2.70 22.07 -0.11
C ILE A 107 -3.05 21.43 -1.45
N ASP A 108 -2.05 21.17 -2.28
CA ASP A 108 -2.25 20.66 -3.63
C ASP A 108 -2.74 19.21 -3.62
N GLU A 109 -3.53 18.86 -4.63
CA GLU A 109 -3.88 17.47 -4.88
C GLU A 109 -2.65 16.66 -5.27
N TYR A 110 -2.59 15.44 -4.76
CA TYR A 110 -1.47 14.55 -5.03
C TYR A 110 -1.93 13.16 -5.41
N SER A 111 -1.29 12.63 -6.42
CA SER A 111 -1.39 11.24 -6.82
C SER A 111 0.02 10.70 -7.06
N ILE A 112 0.33 9.56 -6.45
CA ILE A 112 1.65 8.97 -6.61
C ILE A 112 1.83 8.41 -8.03
N PRO A 113 2.88 8.80 -8.76
CA PRO A 113 3.16 8.25 -10.09
C PRO A 113 3.46 6.74 -10.02
N ASN A 114 3.04 5.98 -11.03
CA ASN A 114 3.33 4.53 -11.11
C ASN A 114 4.82 4.21 -11.04
N ASP A 115 5.68 5.04 -11.61
CA ASP A 115 7.12 4.84 -11.55
C ASP A 115 7.68 5.06 -10.14
N SER A 116 7.03 5.89 -9.32
CA SER A 116 7.37 6.01 -7.90
C SER A 116 7.00 4.75 -7.12
N ILE A 117 5.86 4.11 -7.42
CA ILE A 117 5.48 2.82 -6.83
C ILE A 117 6.53 1.75 -7.18
N LYS A 118 6.92 1.66 -8.46
CA LYS A 118 7.99 0.75 -8.91
C LYS A 118 9.32 1.04 -8.22
N SER A 119 9.67 2.32 -8.03
CA SER A 119 10.89 2.70 -7.31
C SER A 119 10.87 2.25 -5.86
N ILE A 120 9.73 2.45 -5.16
CA ILE A 120 9.57 2.05 -3.76
C ILE A 120 9.78 0.55 -3.61
N ILE A 121 9.08 -0.29 -4.40
CA ILE A 121 9.14 -1.75 -4.23
C ILE A 121 10.52 -2.34 -4.54
N LYS A 122 11.39 -1.66 -5.29
CA LYS A 122 12.77 -2.13 -5.57
C LYS A 122 13.60 -2.29 -4.31
N ASP A 123 13.36 -1.46 -3.31
CA ASP A 123 14.14 -1.42 -2.09
C ASP A 123 13.72 -2.51 -1.09
N TYR A 124 12.55 -3.13 -1.28
CA TYR A 124 12.00 -4.13 -0.37
C TYR A 124 12.51 -5.54 -0.67
N THR A 125 13.18 -6.16 0.31
CA THR A 125 13.76 -7.49 0.21
C THR A 125 13.38 -8.34 1.44
N THR A 126 13.54 -9.66 1.35
CA THR A 126 13.31 -10.57 2.47
C THR A 126 14.14 -11.84 2.33
N ASN A 127 14.45 -12.47 3.45
CA ASN A 127 15.02 -13.82 3.51
C ASN A 127 13.93 -14.91 3.65
N ALA A 128 12.65 -14.51 3.72
CA ALA A 128 11.55 -15.46 3.78
C ALA A 128 11.40 -16.22 2.47
N ASN A 129 11.06 -17.50 2.55
CA ASN A 129 10.80 -18.33 1.39
C ASN A 129 9.36 -18.10 0.88
N ALA A 130 9.10 -16.90 0.37
CA ALA A 130 7.84 -16.51 -0.25
C ALA A 130 8.11 -15.66 -1.49
N GLU A 131 7.27 -15.81 -2.51
CA GLU A 131 7.46 -15.14 -3.81
C GLU A 131 6.71 -13.80 -3.91
N VAL A 132 5.63 -13.65 -3.15
CA VAL A 132 4.74 -12.49 -3.24
C VAL A 132 4.87 -11.63 -2.00
N GLY A 133 5.06 -10.33 -2.22
CA GLY A 133 5.01 -9.29 -1.19
C GLY A 133 3.74 -8.46 -1.28
N LEU A 134 3.26 -7.99 -0.13
CA LEU A 134 2.21 -6.98 0.00
C LEU A 134 2.78 -5.77 0.73
N ILE A 135 2.54 -4.60 0.18
CA ILE A 135 2.88 -3.31 0.78
C ILE A 135 1.73 -2.33 0.60
N PHE A 136 1.47 -1.52 1.61
CA PHE A 136 0.53 -0.40 1.54
C PHE A 136 1.32 0.90 1.42
N ILE A 137 1.38 1.46 0.23
CA ILE A 137 2.08 2.71 -0.05
C ILE A 137 1.11 3.85 0.22
N VAL A 138 1.34 4.58 1.30
CA VAL A 138 0.49 5.69 1.73
C VAL A 138 0.79 6.90 0.84
N GLU A 139 -0.20 7.26 0.05
CA GLU A 139 -0.11 8.35 -0.92
C GLU A 139 -0.39 9.71 -0.27
N CYS A 140 -1.51 9.79 0.48
CA CYS A 140 -1.93 11.05 1.06
C CYS A 140 -2.71 10.85 2.38
N LEU A 141 -2.40 11.69 3.36
CA LEU A 141 -3.28 11.98 4.49
C LEU A 141 -3.97 13.31 4.21
N ASP A 142 -5.21 13.25 3.71
CA ASP A 142 -5.96 14.42 3.27
C ASP A 142 -6.86 14.94 4.38
N GLN A 143 -6.44 16.03 5.02
CA GLN A 143 -7.23 16.67 6.07
C GLN A 143 -8.42 17.47 5.51
N ILE A 144 -8.35 17.91 4.26
CA ILE A 144 -9.42 18.73 3.65
C ILE A 144 -10.67 17.88 3.46
N TYR A 145 -10.52 16.64 3.01
CA TYR A 145 -11.62 15.68 2.84
C TYR A 145 -11.76 14.69 4.00
N GLY A 146 -10.80 14.66 4.93
CA GLY A 146 -10.81 13.67 6.02
C GLY A 146 -10.56 12.25 5.52
N GLU A 147 -9.59 12.05 4.64
CA GLU A 147 -9.36 10.79 3.94
C GLU A 147 -7.89 10.35 4.01
N VAL A 148 -7.69 9.04 3.94
CA VAL A 148 -6.37 8.43 3.70
C VAL A 148 -6.40 7.75 2.35
N LYS A 149 -5.44 8.07 1.48
CA LYS A 149 -5.29 7.43 0.17
C LYS A 149 -4.08 6.52 0.16
N ILE A 150 -4.28 5.26 -0.21
CA ILE A 150 -3.26 4.21 -0.15
C ILE A 150 -3.28 3.38 -1.44
N ASN A 151 -2.10 3.12 -1.99
CA ASN A 151 -1.90 2.11 -3.02
C ASN A 151 -1.61 0.76 -2.36
N VAL A 152 -2.56 -0.16 -2.45
CA VAL A 152 -2.42 -1.55 -2.01
C VAL A 152 -1.75 -2.33 -3.13
N THR A 153 -0.50 -2.74 -2.90
CA THR A 153 0.34 -3.28 -3.97
C THR A 153 0.87 -4.66 -3.62
N PHE A 154 0.48 -5.66 -4.41
CA PHE A 154 1.12 -6.97 -4.46
C PHE A 154 2.20 -6.96 -5.53
N PHE A 155 3.36 -7.50 -5.22
CA PHE A 155 4.49 -7.55 -6.14
C PHE A 155 5.28 -8.84 -6.00
N ASP A 156 5.94 -9.23 -7.07
CA ASP A 156 6.92 -10.32 -7.06
C ASP A 156 8.19 -9.86 -6.36
N ILE A 157 8.57 -10.55 -5.28
CA ILE A 157 9.71 -10.13 -4.44
C ILE A 157 11.04 -10.22 -5.21
N LYS A 158 11.17 -11.20 -6.08
CA LYS A 158 12.41 -11.44 -6.84
C LYS A 158 12.55 -10.51 -8.04
N THR A 159 11.50 -10.42 -8.85
CA THR A 159 11.53 -9.65 -10.11
C THR A 159 11.18 -8.19 -9.93
N LYS A 160 10.56 -7.82 -8.80
CA LYS A 160 10.01 -6.48 -8.51
C LYS A 160 8.88 -6.08 -9.46
N GLU A 161 8.26 -7.05 -10.11
CA GLU A 161 7.09 -6.80 -10.94
C GLU A 161 5.86 -6.53 -10.08
N ILE A 162 5.10 -5.51 -10.43
CA ILE A 162 3.80 -5.22 -9.80
C ILE A 162 2.79 -6.24 -10.33
N LEU A 163 2.26 -7.08 -9.46
CA LEU A 163 1.25 -8.08 -9.79
C LEU A 163 -0.17 -7.49 -9.73
N ILE A 164 -0.47 -6.76 -8.65
CA ILE A 164 -1.72 -6.01 -8.47
C ILE A 164 -1.38 -4.71 -7.75
N SER A 165 -1.88 -3.58 -8.24
CA SER A 165 -1.84 -2.31 -7.51
C SER A 165 -3.17 -1.60 -7.64
N LYS A 166 -3.78 -1.24 -6.52
CA LYS A 166 -5.08 -0.56 -6.45
C LYS A 166 -5.00 0.62 -5.49
N SER A 167 -5.32 1.80 -6.00
CA SER A 167 -5.47 3.00 -5.17
C SER A 167 -6.84 2.99 -4.51
N LEU A 168 -6.87 3.10 -3.18
CA LEU A 168 -8.08 3.11 -2.37
C LEU A 168 -8.09 4.30 -1.43
N ILE A 169 -9.30 4.75 -1.11
CA ILE A 169 -9.54 5.86 -0.19
C ILE A 169 -10.31 5.32 1.02
N GLY A 170 -9.83 5.65 2.22
CA GLY A 170 -10.50 5.34 3.47
C GLY A 170 -10.80 6.60 4.26
N ASP A 171 -12.06 6.81 4.63
CA ASP A 171 -12.44 7.95 5.47
C ASP A 171 -11.68 7.91 6.79
N ALA A 172 -11.00 8.99 7.14
CA ALA A 172 -10.36 9.11 8.44
C ALA A 172 -11.41 9.20 9.56
N GLY A 173 -11.07 8.76 10.76
CA GLY A 173 -12.01 8.82 11.87
C GLY A 173 -11.48 8.15 13.13
N GLY A 174 -11.79 8.72 14.27
CA GLY A 174 -11.31 8.29 15.58
C GLY A 174 -10.95 9.50 16.44
N ARG A 175 -10.73 9.29 17.73
CA ARG A 175 -10.39 10.35 18.68
C ARG A 175 -8.86 10.57 18.76
N GLY A 176 -8.43 11.77 18.50
CA GLY A 176 -7.02 12.17 18.51
C GLY A 176 -6.29 11.84 17.20
N PHE A 177 -5.18 12.53 16.94
CA PHE A 177 -4.47 12.50 15.66
C PHE A 177 -4.11 11.07 15.19
N LYS A 178 -3.51 10.26 16.05
CA LYS A 178 -3.11 8.90 15.71
C LYS A 178 -4.30 8.03 15.29
N ASN A 179 -5.34 8.01 16.11
CA ASN A 179 -6.50 7.15 15.85
C ASN A 179 -7.34 7.64 14.67
N TYR A 180 -7.37 8.95 14.43
CA TYR A 180 -8.07 9.54 13.29
C TYR A 180 -7.54 8.97 11.96
N TRP A 181 -6.23 9.00 11.77
CA TRP A 181 -5.60 8.46 10.58
C TRP A 181 -5.57 6.93 10.55
N ALA A 182 -5.38 6.28 11.71
CA ALA A 182 -5.50 4.82 11.82
C ALA A 182 -6.88 4.30 11.38
N GLY A 183 -7.95 5.08 11.64
CA GLY A 183 -9.29 4.78 11.17
C GLY A 183 -9.38 4.71 9.65
N GLY A 184 -8.76 5.66 8.93
CA GLY A 184 -8.69 5.65 7.47
C GLY A 184 -7.90 4.46 6.92
N ILE A 185 -6.72 4.17 7.50
CA ILE A 185 -5.89 3.00 7.15
C ILE A 185 -6.71 1.71 7.31
N TYR A 186 -7.43 1.56 8.42
CA TYR A 186 -8.30 0.41 8.66
C TYR A 186 -9.41 0.28 7.60
N ARG A 187 -10.03 1.40 7.20
CA ARG A 187 -11.08 1.37 6.16
C ARG A 187 -10.52 0.98 4.79
N VAL A 188 -9.30 1.42 4.45
CA VAL A 188 -8.62 0.93 3.23
C VAL A 188 -8.42 -0.57 3.28
N MET A 189 -7.93 -1.13 4.38
CA MET A 189 -7.78 -2.59 4.54
C MET A 189 -9.13 -3.31 4.38
N ARG A 190 -10.19 -2.79 5.00
CA ARG A 190 -11.55 -3.35 4.87
C ARG A 190 -12.09 -3.31 3.45
N GLN A 191 -11.84 -2.23 2.72
CA GLN A 191 -12.20 -2.13 1.29
C GLN A 191 -11.39 -3.10 0.44
N SER A 192 -10.09 -3.26 0.75
CA SER A 192 -9.23 -4.24 0.08
C SER A 192 -9.81 -5.65 0.21
N SER A 193 -10.17 -6.05 1.44
CA SER A 193 -10.81 -7.35 1.72
C SER A 193 -12.07 -7.58 0.87
N LYS A 194 -12.95 -6.57 0.78
CA LYS A 194 -14.20 -6.66 0.00
C LYS A 194 -13.96 -6.77 -1.51
N ASN A 195 -12.93 -6.10 -2.01
CA ASN A 195 -12.65 -5.98 -3.44
C ASN A 195 -11.65 -7.01 -3.96
N TYR A 196 -10.95 -7.73 -3.08
CA TYR A 196 -9.85 -8.62 -3.45
C TYR A 196 -10.23 -9.64 -4.53
N ASN A 197 -11.36 -10.31 -4.37
CA ASN A 197 -11.85 -11.27 -5.37
C ASN A 197 -12.18 -10.65 -6.73
N SER A 198 -12.57 -9.37 -6.76
CA SER A 198 -12.76 -8.62 -8.01
C SER A 198 -11.42 -8.30 -8.67
N TRP A 199 -10.42 -7.93 -7.89
CA TRP A 199 -9.07 -7.68 -8.41
C TRP A 199 -8.45 -8.90 -9.07
N LEU A 200 -8.64 -10.08 -8.49
CA LEU A 200 -8.19 -11.35 -9.08
C LEU A 200 -8.87 -11.68 -10.41
N LYS A 201 -10.05 -11.10 -10.67
CA LYS A 201 -10.82 -11.26 -11.93
C LYS A 201 -10.56 -10.13 -12.92
N GLY A 202 -9.65 -9.21 -12.62
CA GLY A 202 -9.34 -8.08 -13.50
C GLY A 202 -10.34 -6.92 -13.47
N LYS A 203 -11.13 -6.83 -12.40
CA LYS A 203 -12.17 -5.79 -12.23
C LYS A 203 -11.74 -4.73 -11.22
#